data_a1c99abf7377813f69cf5363058dc97e
#
_entry.id   a1c99abf7377813f69cf5363058dc97e
#
_cell.length_a   1.000
_cell.length_b   1.000
_cell.length_c   1.000
_cell.angle_alpha   90.00
_cell.angle_beta   90.00
_cell.angle_gamma   90.00
#
_symmetry.space_group_name_H-M   'P 1'
#
loop_
_entity.id
_entity.type
_entity.pdbx_description
1 polymer ?
#
loop_
_entity_poly.entity_id
_entity_poly.type
_entity_poly.pdbx_seq_one_letter_code
_entity_poly.pdbx_strand_id
1 'polypeptide(L)'
;MPATRKRNPLADMGAVAAGLAHEIRNPLNSLYINSQLLEEMLAELPDAAVPQKGDLLSLARANLKVTQRLSETLTGFLRFARPPAMEIALHDLNRIVSETLRFLDAEFAYRGVSVRAKLHPTALPVLADGKLLKQALLNLLLNAQEAMDKEKKEIRVTTGVAAGRPFVRIRDNGRGIPVAERRDIFRLFFTTRKNGSGLGLPIVRQIVRQHGGSIHVRSREGTGTAMTVALPFEEQFRAMFPGRLPRALPEGGRR
;
A
#
# COMPACT_ATOMS: atom_id res chain seq x y z
N MET A 1 -33.55 4.68 -28.04
CA MET A 1 -33.55 3.99 -26.76
C MET A 1 -32.33 4.45 -25.96
N PRO A 2 -32.45 5.10 -24.79
CA PRO A 2 -31.30 5.55 -24.03
C PRO A 2 -30.61 4.33 -23.40
N ALA A 3 -29.31 4.24 -23.61
CA ALA A 3 -28.44 3.21 -23.03
C ALA A 3 -28.51 3.27 -21.50
N THR A 4 -29.00 2.22 -20.89
CA THR A 4 -29.02 2.02 -19.43
C THR A 4 -27.57 2.04 -18.92
N ARG A 5 -27.17 3.17 -18.34
CA ARG A 5 -25.91 3.33 -17.61
C ARG A 5 -25.90 2.26 -16.50
N LYS A 6 -25.15 1.19 -16.68
CA LYS A 6 -24.92 0.19 -15.62
C LYS A 6 -24.45 0.94 -14.37
N ARG A 7 -25.34 1.05 -13.38
CA ARG A 7 -25.00 1.55 -12.04
C ARG A 7 -23.83 0.71 -11.52
N ASN A 8 -22.74 1.37 -11.19
CA ASN A 8 -21.60 0.69 -10.57
C ASN A 8 -21.88 0.57 -9.07
N PRO A 9 -22.22 -0.61 -8.53
CA PRO A 9 -22.60 -0.77 -7.13
C PRO A 9 -21.52 -0.28 -6.16
N LEU A 10 -20.25 -0.25 -6.61
CA LEU A 10 -19.12 0.27 -5.84
C LEU A 10 -19.12 1.81 -5.74
N ALA A 11 -19.72 2.52 -6.73
CA ALA A 11 -19.82 3.97 -6.68
C ALA A 11 -20.92 4.44 -5.71
N ASP A 12 -22.04 3.72 -5.69
CA ASP A 12 -23.14 3.99 -4.76
C ASP A 12 -22.74 3.63 -3.31
N MET A 13 -21.99 2.53 -3.11
CA MET A 13 -21.35 2.20 -1.83
C MET A 13 -20.33 3.23 -1.39
N GLY A 14 -19.60 3.87 -2.33
CA GLY A 14 -18.56 4.84 -2.02
C GLY A 14 -19.10 6.11 -1.34
N ALA A 15 -20.27 6.60 -1.72
CA ALA A 15 -20.90 7.77 -1.11
C ALA A 15 -21.39 7.49 0.32
N VAL A 16 -22.05 6.33 0.51
CA VAL A 16 -22.52 5.87 1.83
C VAL A 16 -21.35 5.56 2.75
N ALA A 17 -20.31 4.88 2.23
CA ALA A 17 -19.09 4.57 2.98
C ALA A 17 -18.35 5.84 3.43
N ALA A 18 -18.34 6.91 2.62
CA ALA A 18 -17.70 8.17 2.98
C ALA A 18 -18.42 8.90 4.13
N GLY A 19 -19.76 8.89 4.14
CA GLY A 19 -20.58 9.44 5.23
C GLY A 19 -20.36 8.69 6.54
N LEU A 20 -20.57 7.35 6.49
CA LEU A 20 -20.35 6.48 7.66
C LEU A 20 -18.92 6.56 8.22
N ALA A 21 -17.94 6.68 7.35
CA ALA A 21 -16.57 6.76 7.82
C ALA A 21 -16.24 8.09 8.50
N HIS A 22 -16.88 9.20 8.10
CA HIS A 22 -16.73 10.46 8.82
C HIS A 22 -17.35 10.34 10.22
N GLU A 23 -18.53 9.73 10.32
CA GLU A 23 -19.20 9.47 11.59
C GLU A 23 -18.44 8.48 12.50
N ILE A 24 -17.73 7.49 11.94
CA ILE A 24 -16.88 6.57 12.71
C ILE A 24 -15.57 7.23 13.13
N ARG A 25 -14.98 8.09 12.29
CA ARG A 25 -13.72 8.78 12.61
C ARG A 25 -13.85 9.68 13.84
N ASN A 26 -14.99 10.33 14.01
CA ASN A 26 -15.24 11.22 15.13
C ASN A 26 -15.11 10.52 16.50
N PRO A 27 -15.85 9.40 16.79
CA PRO A 27 -15.68 8.69 18.04
C PRO A 27 -14.28 8.05 18.19
N LEU A 28 -13.65 7.62 17.09
CA LEU A 28 -12.27 7.11 17.15
C LEU A 28 -11.29 8.20 17.58
N ASN A 29 -11.40 9.41 17.06
CA ASN A 29 -10.57 10.54 17.49
C ASN A 29 -10.80 10.88 18.97
N SER A 30 -12.05 10.85 19.44
CA SER A 30 -12.37 11.06 20.85
C SER A 30 -11.74 9.98 21.74
N LEU A 31 -11.84 8.72 21.35
CA LEU A 31 -11.20 7.61 22.07
C LEU A 31 -9.67 7.74 22.10
N TYR A 32 -9.07 8.17 20.98
CA TYR A 32 -7.63 8.40 20.90
C TYR A 32 -7.19 9.50 21.87
N ILE A 33 -7.84 10.66 21.82
CA ILE A 33 -7.54 11.80 22.70
C ILE A 33 -7.73 11.42 24.18
N ASN A 34 -8.85 10.75 24.53
CA ASN A 34 -9.10 10.32 25.89
C ASN A 34 -8.05 9.32 26.39
N SER A 35 -7.58 8.43 25.52
CA SER A 35 -6.52 7.48 25.88
C SER A 35 -5.16 8.15 26.04
N GLN A 36 -4.86 9.20 25.25
CA GLN A 36 -3.66 10.02 25.45
C GLN A 36 -3.69 10.77 26.79
N LEU A 37 -4.81 11.45 27.07
CA LEU A 37 -4.98 12.16 28.34
C LEU A 37 -4.83 11.19 29.53
N LEU A 38 -5.40 10.00 29.44
CA LEU A 38 -5.25 8.97 30.47
C LEU A 38 -3.80 8.51 30.62
N GLU A 39 -3.05 8.34 29.53
CA GLU A 39 -1.63 8.00 29.58
C GLU A 39 -0.81 9.12 30.25
N GLU A 40 -1.04 10.37 29.85
CA GLU A 40 -0.37 11.55 30.41
C GLU A 40 -0.68 11.70 31.91
N MET A 41 -1.96 11.66 32.30
CA MET A 41 -2.36 11.76 33.70
C MET A 41 -1.76 10.64 34.58
N LEU A 42 -1.74 9.41 34.08
CA LEU A 42 -1.11 8.28 34.78
C LEU A 42 0.42 8.42 34.87
N ALA A 43 1.06 8.97 33.85
CA ALA A 43 2.51 9.19 33.82
C ALA A 43 2.96 10.19 34.90
N GLU A 44 2.17 11.25 35.11
CA GLU A 44 2.45 12.33 36.09
C GLU A 44 2.24 11.90 37.54
N LEU A 45 1.43 10.88 37.83
CA LEU A 45 1.18 10.40 39.19
C LEU A 45 2.42 9.72 39.78
N PRO A 46 2.73 9.88 41.06
CA PRO A 46 3.76 9.11 41.75
C PRO A 46 3.43 7.59 41.74
N ASP A 47 4.43 6.75 41.58
CA ASP A 47 4.23 5.29 41.56
C ASP A 47 3.56 4.75 42.82
N ALA A 48 3.84 5.37 43.98
CA ALA A 48 3.21 5.04 45.25
C ALA A 48 1.73 5.40 45.34
N ALA A 49 1.22 6.31 44.49
CA ALA A 49 -0.17 6.76 44.52
C ALA A 49 -1.14 5.78 43.82
N VAL A 50 -0.63 4.94 42.91
CA VAL A 50 -1.46 4.00 42.12
C VAL A 50 -0.78 2.62 42.07
N PRO A 51 -1.19 1.65 42.89
CA PRO A 51 -0.55 0.35 43.00
C PRO A 51 -0.44 -0.45 41.68
N GLN A 52 -1.28 -0.13 40.67
CA GLN A 52 -1.31 -0.80 39.36
C GLN A 52 -1.02 0.15 38.20
N LYS A 53 -0.25 1.22 38.43
CA LYS A 53 0.06 2.24 37.42
C LYS A 53 0.64 1.66 36.13
N GLY A 54 1.55 0.69 36.23
CA GLY A 54 2.14 0.02 35.05
C GLY A 54 1.11 -0.69 34.17
N ASP A 55 0.13 -1.36 34.81
CA ASP A 55 -0.94 -2.05 34.08
C ASP A 55 -1.89 -1.06 33.40
N LEU A 56 -2.25 0.02 34.10
CA LEU A 56 -3.11 1.06 33.54
C LEU A 56 -2.45 1.78 32.36
N LEU A 57 -1.17 2.11 32.47
CA LEU A 57 -0.38 2.67 31.35
C LEU A 57 -0.33 1.70 30.17
N SER A 58 -0.14 0.41 30.43
CA SER A 58 -0.12 -0.61 29.36
C SER A 58 -1.46 -0.71 28.65
N LEU A 59 -2.58 -0.63 29.37
CA LEU A 59 -3.94 -0.60 28.82
C LEU A 59 -4.21 0.69 28.01
N ALA A 60 -3.80 1.85 28.51
CA ALA A 60 -3.93 3.12 27.77
C ALA A 60 -3.18 3.06 26.44
N ARG A 61 -1.93 2.57 26.44
CA ARG A 61 -1.12 2.39 25.23
C ARG A 61 -1.70 1.34 24.26
N ALA A 62 -2.30 0.27 24.80
CA ALA A 62 -3.00 -0.71 24.00
C ALA A 62 -4.22 -0.11 23.29
N ASN A 63 -5.01 0.72 23.99
CA ASN A 63 -6.15 1.42 23.41
C ASN A 63 -5.74 2.42 22.33
N LEU A 64 -4.66 3.19 22.54
CA LEU A 64 -4.10 4.08 21.52
C LEU A 64 -3.76 3.31 20.23
N LYS A 65 -3.05 2.19 20.35
CA LYS A 65 -2.70 1.34 19.19
C LYS A 65 -3.92 0.79 18.46
N VAL A 66 -4.95 0.34 19.20
CA VAL A 66 -6.18 -0.20 18.61
C VAL A 66 -6.94 0.91 17.87
N THR A 67 -7.09 2.08 18.48
CA THR A 67 -7.80 3.22 17.90
C THR A 67 -7.10 3.73 16.64
N GLN A 68 -5.78 3.87 16.67
CA GLN A 68 -4.98 4.26 15.51
C GLN A 68 -5.15 3.25 14.37
N ARG A 69 -5.09 1.96 14.67
CA ARG A 69 -5.28 0.89 13.69
C ARG A 69 -6.66 0.91 13.04
N LEU A 70 -7.73 1.16 13.82
CA LEU A 70 -9.09 1.31 13.29
C LEU A 70 -9.18 2.52 12.35
N SER A 71 -8.57 3.64 12.72
CA SER A 71 -8.51 4.84 11.88
C SER A 71 -7.78 4.60 10.56
N GLU A 72 -6.65 3.89 10.58
CA GLU A 72 -5.90 3.51 9.39
C GLU A 72 -6.69 2.55 8.49
N THR A 73 -7.37 1.57 9.09
CA THR A 73 -8.22 0.61 8.37
C THR A 73 -9.39 1.30 7.70
N LEU A 74 -10.05 2.22 8.41
CA LEU A 74 -11.15 3.02 7.88
C LEU A 74 -10.69 3.91 6.71
N THR A 75 -9.53 4.58 6.89
CA THR A 75 -8.95 5.42 5.84
C THR A 75 -8.58 4.60 4.59
N GLY A 76 -8.00 3.42 4.78
CA GLY A 76 -7.69 2.49 3.70
C GLY A 76 -8.95 2.01 2.96
N PHE A 77 -10.00 1.68 3.71
CA PHE A 77 -11.30 1.29 3.15
C PHE A 77 -11.94 2.41 2.33
N LEU A 78 -11.91 3.65 2.84
CA LEU A 78 -12.42 4.82 2.12
C LEU A 78 -11.70 5.07 0.80
N ARG A 79 -10.38 5.01 0.81
CA ARG A 79 -9.56 5.14 -0.41
C ARG A 79 -9.86 4.03 -1.42
N PHE A 80 -10.19 2.83 -0.92
CA PHE A 80 -10.61 1.73 -1.78
C PHE A 80 -12.02 1.98 -2.36
N ALA A 81 -12.98 2.40 -1.53
CA ALA A 81 -14.38 2.63 -1.93
C ALA A 81 -14.53 3.87 -2.85
N ARG A 82 -13.77 4.92 -2.58
CA ARG A 82 -13.77 6.16 -3.38
C ARG A 82 -12.33 6.58 -3.67
N PRO A 83 -11.71 5.98 -4.70
CA PRO A 83 -10.36 6.35 -5.08
C PRO A 83 -10.31 7.82 -5.53
N PRO A 84 -9.26 8.57 -5.13
CA PRO A 84 -9.08 9.94 -5.59
C PRO A 84 -8.94 10.00 -7.12
N ALA A 85 -9.21 11.16 -7.69
CA ALA A 85 -8.89 11.41 -9.10
C ALA A 85 -7.37 11.24 -9.29
N MET A 86 -6.97 10.55 -10.37
CA MET A 86 -5.57 10.33 -10.66
C MET A 86 -4.91 11.59 -11.24
N GLU A 87 -3.75 11.94 -10.71
CA GLU A 87 -2.88 12.99 -11.27
C GLU A 87 -1.85 12.35 -12.20
N ILE A 88 -2.26 12.11 -13.47
CA ILE A 88 -1.42 11.43 -14.45
C ILE A 88 -0.34 12.36 -14.99
N ALA A 89 0.93 11.93 -14.89
CA ALA A 89 2.08 12.58 -15.50
C ALA A 89 3.05 11.53 -16.08
N LEU A 90 3.97 11.99 -16.92
CA LEU A 90 5.05 11.13 -17.42
C LEU A 90 6.11 10.95 -16.33
N HIS A 91 6.40 9.70 -16.00
CA HIS A 91 7.40 9.33 -15.02
C HIS A 91 8.35 8.28 -15.57
N ASP A 92 9.55 8.23 -15.01
CA ASP A 92 10.43 7.07 -15.14
C ASP A 92 10.16 6.09 -13.98
N LEU A 93 9.77 4.85 -14.31
CA LEU A 93 9.51 3.81 -13.32
C LEU A 93 10.73 3.53 -12.44
N ASN A 94 11.95 3.56 -13.01
CA ASN A 94 13.20 3.39 -12.25
C ASN A 94 13.34 4.46 -11.15
N ARG A 95 13.01 5.71 -11.48
CA ARG A 95 13.05 6.82 -10.52
C ARG A 95 12.05 6.62 -9.39
N ILE A 96 10.79 6.24 -9.70
CA ILE A 96 9.77 5.97 -8.67
C ILE A 96 10.24 4.86 -7.74
N VAL A 97 10.79 3.76 -8.28
CA VAL A 97 11.32 2.63 -7.49
C VAL A 97 12.48 3.10 -6.60
N SER A 98 13.46 3.82 -7.15
CA SER A 98 14.62 4.30 -6.39
C SER A 98 14.23 5.23 -5.25
N GLU A 99 13.29 6.16 -5.48
CA GLU A 99 12.78 7.07 -4.45
C GLU A 99 12.03 6.33 -3.35
N THR A 100 11.29 5.27 -3.70
CA THR A 100 10.56 4.43 -2.73
C THR A 100 11.53 3.62 -1.88
N LEU A 101 12.58 3.06 -2.47
CA LEU A 101 13.60 2.30 -1.74
C LEU A 101 14.37 3.20 -0.77
N ARG A 102 14.78 4.40 -1.21
CA ARG A 102 15.44 5.38 -0.32
C ARG A 102 14.56 5.78 0.86
N PHE A 103 13.26 5.91 0.65
CA PHE A 103 12.33 6.24 1.74
C PHE A 103 12.29 5.15 2.82
N LEU A 104 12.45 3.86 2.44
CA LEU A 104 12.40 2.72 3.37
C LEU A 104 13.76 2.28 3.89
N ASP A 105 14.85 2.92 3.48
CA ASP A 105 16.22 2.46 3.77
C ASP A 105 16.50 2.35 5.28
N ALA A 106 16.13 3.37 6.05
CA ALA A 106 16.27 3.37 7.51
C ALA A 106 15.42 2.26 8.18
N GLU A 107 14.19 2.03 7.71
CA GLU A 107 13.31 0.98 8.24
C GLU A 107 13.86 -0.41 7.94
N PHE A 108 14.36 -0.63 6.73
CA PHE A 108 14.99 -1.90 6.36
C PHE A 108 16.26 -2.17 7.14
N ALA A 109 17.12 -1.15 7.32
CA ALA A 109 18.32 -1.25 8.14
C ALA A 109 17.98 -1.62 9.59
N TYR A 110 17.00 -0.94 10.19
CA TYR A 110 16.52 -1.22 11.54
C TYR A 110 16.01 -2.65 11.71
N ARG A 111 15.31 -3.19 10.69
CA ARG A 111 14.77 -4.56 10.68
C ARG A 111 15.76 -5.63 10.22
N GLY A 112 16.99 -5.25 9.88
CA GLY A 112 18.03 -6.15 9.38
C GLY A 112 17.68 -6.78 8.02
N VAL A 113 16.94 -6.05 7.15
CA VAL A 113 16.55 -6.49 5.82
C VAL A 113 17.55 -5.98 4.79
N SER A 114 18.23 -6.88 4.08
CA SER A 114 19.11 -6.54 2.95
C SER A 114 18.27 -6.34 1.69
N VAL A 115 18.40 -5.18 1.05
CA VAL A 115 17.71 -4.87 -0.21
C VAL A 115 18.73 -4.83 -1.35
N ARG A 116 18.47 -5.60 -2.41
CA ARG A 116 19.26 -5.59 -3.64
C ARG A 116 18.39 -5.11 -4.80
N ALA A 117 18.74 -3.94 -5.37
CA ALA A 117 18.06 -3.39 -6.53
C ALA A 117 18.88 -3.64 -7.80
N LYS A 118 18.22 -4.20 -8.83
CA LYS A 118 18.74 -4.29 -10.21
C LYS A 118 17.75 -3.58 -11.12
N LEU A 119 18.02 -2.31 -11.39
CA LEU A 119 17.17 -1.49 -12.24
C LEU A 119 17.58 -1.64 -13.72
N HIS A 120 16.61 -1.43 -14.60
CA HIS A 120 16.85 -1.42 -16.05
C HIS A 120 17.87 -0.31 -16.40
N PRO A 121 18.81 -0.54 -17.32
CA PRO A 121 19.86 0.43 -17.62
C PRO A 121 19.35 1.73 -18.26
N THR A 122 18.22 1.68 -18.96
CA THR A 122 17.58 2.85 -19.55
C THR A 122 16.32 3.24 -18.80
N ALA A 123 15.87 4.48 -18.94
CA ALA A 123 14.61 4.96 -18.39
C ALA A 123 13.44 4.10 -18.89
N LEU A 124 12.46 3.90 -18.02
CA LEU A 124 11.22 3.19 -18.33
C LEU A 124 10.03 4.17 -18.25
N PRO A 125 9.72 4.89 -19.33
CA PRO A 125 8.68 5.92 -19.32
C PRO A 125 7.29 5.30 -19.17
N VAL A 126 6.52 5.80 -18.19
CA VAL A 126 5.14 5.40 -17.90
C VAL A 126 4.28 6.64 -17.62
N LEU A 127 3.06 6.65 -18.15
CA LEU A 127 2.04 7.63 -17.74
C LEU A 127 1.35 7.12 -16.48
N ALA A 128 1.55 7.82 -15.37
CA ALA A 128 1.12 7.34 -14.07
C ALA A 128 0.86 8.48 -13.08
N ASP A 129 0.09 8.18 -12.06
CA ASP A 129 0.10 8.94 -10.81
C ASP A 129 1.26 8.42 -9.94
N GLY A 130 2.32 9.22 -9.86
CA GLY A 130 3.54 8.84 -9.14
C GLY A 130 3.31 8.62 -7.64
N LYS A 131 2.36 9.35 -7.02
CA LYS A 131 2.02 9.21 -5.59
C LYS A 131 1.35 7.86 -5.33
N LEU A 132 0.38 7.50 -6.18
CA LEU A 132 -0.31 6.21 -6.08
C LEU A 132 0.63 5.03 -6.38
N LEU A 133 1.51 5.14 -7.39
CA LEU A 133 2.49 4.08 -7.65
C LEU A 133 3.47 3.91 -6.49
N LYS A 134 3.98 5.00 -5.88
CA LYS A 134 4.80 4.91 -4.67
C LYS A 134 4.05 4.21 -3.55
N GLN A 135 2.77 4.53 -3.33
CA GLN A 135 1.93 3.84 -2.33
C GLN A 135 1.81 2.34 -2.62
N ALA A 136 1.62 1.94 -3.88
CA ALA A 136 1.56 0.53 -4.25
C ALA A 136 2.89 -0.18 -3.97
N LEU A 137 4.01 0.43 -4.32
CA LEU A 137 5.35 -0.12 -4.06
C LEU A 137 5.66 -0.21 -2.56
N LEU A 138 5.32 0.82 -1.77
CA LEU A 138 5.44 0.80 -0.31
C LEU A 138 4.68 -0.38 0.29
N ASN A 139 3.42 -0.59 -0.10
CA ASN A 139 2.62 -1.71 0.37
C ASN A 139 3.25 -3.07 0.03
N LEU A 140 3.82 -3.23 -1.18
CA LEU A 140 4.48 -4.47 -1.59
C LEU A 140 5.78 -4.70 -0.82
N LEU A 141 6.60 -3.66 -0.63
CA LEU A 141 7.87 -3.73 0.08
C LEU A 141 7.68 -4.01 1.57
N LEU A 142 6.74 -3.33 2.22
CA LEU A 142 6.39 -3.59 3.61
C LEU A 142 5.80 -5.01 3.79
N ASN A 143 4.98 -5.47 2.84
CA ASN A 143 4.49 -6.85 2.86
C ASN A 143 5.62 -7.87 2.73
N ALA A 144 6.63 -7.60 1.89
CA ALA A 144 7.81 -8.44 1.76
C ALA A 144 8.62 -8.46 3.06
N GLN A 145 8.86 -7.30 3.69
CA GLN A 145 9.54 -7.19 4.98
C GLN A 145 8.83 -7.98 6.08
N GLU A 146 7.52 -7.83 6.19
CA GLU A 146 6.72 -8.49 7.21
C GLU A 146 6.56 -10.02 7.01
N ALA A 147 6.85 -10.52 5.81
CA ALA A 147 6.87 -11.95 5.52
C ALA A 147 8.18 -12.62 5.94
N MET A 148 9.19 -11.85 6.38
CA MET A 148 10.50 -12.35 6.74
C MET A 148 10.48 -13.11 8.07
N ASP A 149 10.80 -14.39 8.03
CA ASP A 149 10.86 -15.32 9.15
C ASP A 149 12.24 -15.98 9.30
N LYS A 150 13.19 -15.65 8.41
CA LYS A 150 14.53 -16.22 8.38
C LYS A 150 15.55 -15.28 8.98
N GLU A 151 16.68 -15.83 9.46
CA GLU A 151 17.80 -15.06 9.97
C GLU A 151 18.34 -14.10 8.89
N LYS A 152 18.60 -14.61 7.67
CA LYS A 152 19.00 -13.79 6.53
C LYS A 152 17.79 -13.28 5.77
N LYS A 153 17.47 -12.02 5.95
CA LYS A 153 16.32 -11.34 5.33
C LYS A 153 16.77 -10.62 4.06
N GLU A 154 16.22 -11.00 2.91
CA GLU A 154 16.60 -10.42 1.62
C GLU A 154 15.39 -10.07 0.77
N ILE A 155 15.36 -8.81 0.26
CA ILE A 155 14.43 -8.34 -0.77
C ILE A 155 15.24 -8.04 -2.03
N ARG A 156 14.78 -8.56 -3.17
CA ARG A 156 15.33 -8.21 -4.49
C ARG A 156 14.29 -7.43 -5.28
N VAL A 157 14.68 -6.24 -5.73
CA VAL A 157 13.85 -5.40 -6.59
C VAL A 157 14.46 -5.35 -7.98
N THR A 158 13.66 -5.64 -9.00
CA THR A 158 14.13 -5.64 -10.39
C THR A 158 13.15 -4.88 -11.25
N THR A 159 13.62 -3.96 -12.07
CA THR A 159 12.84 -3.35 -13.13
C THR A 159 13.30 -3.83 -14.51
N GLY A 160 12.43 -3.77 -15.50
CA GLY A 160 12.74 -4.20 -16.85
C GLY A 160 11.54 -4.12 -17.77
N VAL A 161 11.67 -4.70 -18.94
CA VAL A 161 10.59 -4.84 -19.94
C VAL A 161 10.33 -6.32 -20.18
N ALA A 162 9.07 -6.73 -20.13
CA ALA A 162 8.64 -8.08 -20.45
C ALA A 162 7.31 -8.03 -21.21
N ALA A 163 7.21 -8.80 -22.30
CA ALA A 163 6.03 -8.80 -23.16
C ALA A 163 5.60 -7.39 -23.61
N GLY A 164 6.58 -6.52 -23.95
CA GLY A 164 6.34 -5.16 -24.40
C GLY A 164 5.76 -4.24 -23.30
N ARG A 165 5.99 -4.53 -22.01
CA ARG A 165 5.53 -3.72 -20.89
C ARG A 165 6.62 -3.51 -19.85
N PRO A 166 6.83 -2.28 -19.35
CA PRO A 166 7.69 -2.04 -18.21
C PRO A 166 7.12 -2.74 -16.97
N PHE A 167 8.01 -3.31 -16.18
CA PHE A 167 7.60 -3.97 -14.94
C PHE A 167 8.54 -3.63 -13.77
N VAL A 168 8.01 -3.74 -12.57
CA VAL A 168 8.77 -3.86 -11.33
C VAL A 168 8.44 -5.20 -10.66
N ARG A 169 9.47 -5.91 -10.25
CA ARG A 169 9.37 -7.18 -9.50
C ARG A 169 10.01 -7.01 -8.15
N ILE A 170 9.26 -7.31 -7.11
CA ILE A 170 9.71 -7.36 -5.72
C ILE A 170 9.67 -8.83 -5.30
N ARG A 171 10.83 -9.38 -4.95
CA ARG A 171 10.96 -10.77 -4.48
C ARG A 171 11.56 -10.77 -3.07
N ASP A 172 10.90 -11.44 -2.18
CA ASP A 172 11.36 -11.74 -0.83
C ASP A 172 11.79 -13.21 -0.70
N ASN A 173 12.55 -13.51 0.34
CA ASN A 173 12.90 -14.87 0.75
C ASN A 173 12.16 -15.30 2.03
N GLY A 174 11.02 -14.68 2.36
CA GLY A 174 10.23 -14.96 3.54
C GLY A 174 9.48 -16.29 3.50
N ARG A 175 8.46 -16.40 4.36
CA ARG A 175 7.66 -17.63 4.55
C ARG A 175 6.87 -18.08 3.31
N GLY A 176 6.70 -17.20 2.32
CA GLY A 176 5.86 -17.47 1.17
C GLY A 176 4.37 -17.44 1.48
N ILE A 177 3.56 -17.86 0.50
CA ILE A 177 2.09 -17.90 0.58
C ILE A 177 1.61 -19.32 0.24
N PRO A 178 0.88 -19.98 1.14
CA PRO A 178 0.25 -21.26 0.89
C PRO A 178 -0.63 -21.24 -0.37
N VAL A 179 -0.70 -22.36 -1.10
CA VAL A 179 -1.47 -22.45 -2.34
C VAL A 179 -2.94 -22.11 -2.13
N ALA A 180 -3.51 -22.55 -1.01
CA ALA A 180 -4.90 -22.29 -0.63
C ALA A 180 -5.22 -20.80 -0.50
N GLU A 181 -4.27 -20.00 -0.01
CA GLU A 181 -4.46 -18.56 0.27
C GLU A 181 -4.23 -17.66 -0.95
N ARG A 182 -3.49 -18.13 -1.98
CA ARG A 182 -3.09 -17.28 -3.12
C ARG A 182 -4.24 -16.66 -3.90
N ARG A 183 -5.42 -17.28 -3.90
CA ARG A 183 -6.61 -16.72 -4.55
C ARG A 183 -7.22 -15.58 -3.74
N ASP A 184 -7.06 -15.61 -2.42
CA ASP A 184 -7.73 -14.72 -1.49
C ASP A 184 -6.89 -13.51 -1.06
N ILE A 185 -5.56 -13.52 -1.28
CA ILE A 185 -4.66 -12.42 -0.87
C ILE A 185 -5.04 -11.03 -1.38
N PHE A 186 -5.85 -10.95 -2.44
CA PHE A 186 -6.37 -9.69 -3.00
C PHE A 186 -7.81 -9.39 -2.58
N ARG A 187 -8.43 -10.22 -1.71
CA ARG A 187 -9.76 -9.94 -1.14
C ARG A 187 -9.64 -8.93 -0.02
N LEU A 188 -10.63 -8.06 0.09
CA LEU A 188 -10.71 -7.08 1.18
C LEU A 188 -10.74 -7.79 2.52
N PHE A 189 -9.99 -7.24 3.48
CA PHE A 189 -9.89 -7.73 4.86
C PHE A 189 -9.30 -9.14 5.00
N PHE A 190 -8.84 -9.77 3.92
CA PHE A 190 -8.13 -11.02 4.01
C PHE A 190 -6.71 -10.80 4.55
N THR A 191 -6.41 -11.43 5.68
CA THR A 191 -5.09 -11.38 6.31
C THR A 191 -4.83 -12.62 7.14
N THR A 192 -3.62 -13.13 7.08
CA THR A 192 -3.12 -14.21 7.94
C THR A 192 -2.25 -13.66 9.08
N ARG A 193 -2.17 -12.33 9.19
CA ARG A 193 -1.36 -11.63 10.20
C ARG A 193 -2.23 -11.17 11.34
N LYS A 194 -1.77 -11.38 12.59
CA LYS A 194 -2.46 -10.97 13.81
C LYS A 194 -2.81 -9.47 13.82
N ASN A 195 -1.96 -8.65 13.17
CA ASN A 195 -2.08 -7.17 13.14
C ASN A 195 -2.29 -6.60 11.72
N GLY A 196 -2.60 -7.41 10.72
CA GLY A 196 -2.84 -6.94 9.35
C GLY A 196 -4.24 -6.37 9.18
N SER A 197 -4.40 -5.28 8.40
CA SER A 197 -5.71 -4.74 8.02
C SER A 197 -6.37 -5.51 6.87
N GLY A 198 -5.60 -6.31 6.12
CA GLY A 198 -6.07 -6.98 4.91
C GLY A 198 -6.42 -6.04 3.74
N LEU A 199 -5.98 -4.77 3.78
CA LEU A 199 -6.27 -3.76 2.76
C LEU A 199 -5.09 -3.49 1.81
N GLY A 200 -3.86 -3.81 2.21
CA GLY A 200 -2.66 -3.45 1.44
C GLY A 200 -2.66 -4.00 0.02
N LEU A 201 -2.81 -5.31 -0.17
CA LEU A 201 -2.81 -5.94 -1.50
C LEU A 201 -4.05 -5.60 -2.35
N PRO A 202 -5.29 -5.55 -1.80
CA PRO A 202 -6.43 -4.99 -2.52
C PRO A 202 -6.19 -3.59 -3.08
N ILE A 203 -5.61 -2.67 -2.29
CA ILE A 203 -5.24 -1.31 -2.72
C ILE A 203 -4.20 -1.35 -3.84
N VAL A 204 -3.15 -2.17 -3.71
CA VAL A 204 -2.16 -2.35 -4.78
C VAL A 204 -2.83 -2.78 -6.08
N ARG A 205 -3.69 -3.82 -6.04
CA ARG A 205 -4.41 -4.29 -7.23
C ARG A 205 -5.29 -3.21 -7.86
N GLN A 206 -5.95 -2.39 -7.03
CA GLN A 206 -6.77 -1.29 -7.50
C GLN A 206 -5.92 -0.22 -8.19
N ILE A 207 -4.84 0.24 -7.55
CA ILE A 207 -3.91 1.23 -8.13
C ILE A 207 -3.37 0.72 -9.46
N VAL A 208 -2.86 -0.51 -9.51
CA VAL A 208 -2.31 -1.09 -10.74
C VAL A 208 -3.35 -1.15 -11.86
N ARG A 209 -4.59 -1.54 -11.55
CA ARG A 209 -5.69 -1.55 -12.53
C ARG A 209 -6.06 -0.16 -13.03
N GLN A 210 -6.07 0.85 -12.16
CA GLN A 210 -6.32 2.24 -12.54
C GLN A 210 -5.28 2.76 -13.54
N HIS A 211 -4.05 2.24 -13.46
CA HIS A 211 -2.95 2.53 -14.38
C HIS A 211 -2.95 1.63 -15.64
N GLY A 212 -4.00 0.82 -15.88
CA GLY A 212 -4.04 -0.11 -17.02
C GLY A 212 -3.03 -1.26 -16.91
N GLY A 213 -2.47 -1.45 -15.72
CA GLY A 213 -1.47 -2.46 -15.43
C GLY A 213 -2.06 -3.80 -14.96
N SER A 214 -1.16 -4.74 -14.69
CA SER A 214 -1.46 -6.04 -14.09
C SER A 214 -0.49 -6.37 -12.96
N ILE A 215 -0.97 -7.15 -11.98
CA ILE A 215 -0.15 -7.69 -10.90
C ILE A 215 -0.16 -9.21 -10.93
N HIS A 216 1.02 -9.81 -10.84
CA HIS A 216 1.22 -11.26 -10.85
C HIS A 216 1.98 -11.69 -9.60
N VAL A 217 1.57 -12.82 -9.04
CA VAL A 217 2.15 -13.42 -7.83
C VAL A 217 2.72 -14.78 -8.17
N ARG A 218 3.98 -15.01 -7.79
CA ARG A 218 4.61 -16.33 -7.75
C ARG A 218 5.14 -16.54 -6.34
N SER A 219 4.66 -17.54 -5.67
CA SER A 219 5.05 -17.81 -4.29
C SER A 219 5.20 -19.32 -4.06
N ARG A 220 6.12 -19.67 -3.20
CA ARG A 220 6.28 -21.03 -2.68
C ARG A 220 6.47 -20.93 -1.17
N GLU A 221 5.62 -21.64 -0.42
CA GLU A 221 5.70 -21.73 1.03
C GLU A 221 7.09 -22.15 1.48
N GLY A 222 7.62 -21.54 2.53
CA GLY A 222 8.97 -21.73 3.03
C GLY A 222 10.10 -21.16 2.15
N THR A 223 9.79 -20.64 0.94
CA THR A 223 10.82 -20.16 -0.01
C THR A 223 10.77 -18.64 -0.20
N GLY A 224 9.56 -18.06 -0.23
CA GLY A 224 9.33 -16.63 -0.44
C GLY A 224 8.31 -16.32 -1.53
N THR A 225 8.15 -15.04 -1.80
CA THR A 225 7.16 -14.51 -2.76
C THR A 225 7.81 -13.58 -3.76
N ALA A 226 7.34 -13.58 -4.99
CA ALA A 226 7.65 -12.61 -6.03
C ALA A 226 6.36 -11.95 -6.51
N MET A 227 6.22 -10.66 -6.26
CA MET A 227 5.16 -9.82 -6.79
C MET A 227 5.68 -9.05 -8.01
N THR A 228 5.00 -9.14 -9.14
CA THR A 228 5.39 -8.43 -10.36
C THR A 228 4.24 -7.51 -10.78
N VAL A 229 4.50 -6.22 -10.84
CA VAL A 229 3.59 -5.20 -11.38
C VAL A 229 4.08 -4.85 -12.77
N ALA A 230 3.24 -5.02 -13.79
CA ALA A 230 3.48 -4.59 -15.16
C ALA A 230 2.55 -3.43 -15.51
N LEU A 231 3.11 -2.39 -16.12
CA LEU A 231 2.41 -1.17 -16.51
C LEU A 231 2.40 -1.05 -18.05
N PRO A 232 1.47 -0.33 -18.65
CA PRO A 232 1.57 0.02 -20.06
C PRO A 232 2.69 1.06 -20.28
N PHE A 233 3.35 1.03 -21.43
CA PHE A 233 4.10 2.18 -21.92
C PHE A 233 3.18 3.36 -22.19
N GLU A 234 3.76 4.54 -22.34
CA GLU A 234 3.02 5.77 -22.61
C GLU A 234 2.01 5.62 -23.76
N GLU A 235 2.44 5.10 -24.90
CA GLU A 235 1.59 4.93 -26.09
C GLU A 235 0.40 3.98 -25.81
N GLN A 236 0.66 2.88 -25.12
CA GLN A 236 -0.38 1.91 -24.74
C GLN A 236 -1.38 2.54 -23.75
N PHE A 237 -0.88 3.35 -22.79
CA PHE A 237 -1.74 4.06 -21.84
C PHE A 237 -2.64 5.07 -22.56
N ARG A 238 -2.06 5.86 -23.50
CA ARG A 238 -2.82 6.81 -24.32
C ARG A 238 -3.94 6.15 -25.11
N ALA A 239 -3.65 4.99 -25.71
CA ALA A 239 -4.65 4.20 -26.44
C ALA A 239 -5.78 3.67 -25.53
N MET A 240 -5.45 3.25 -24.30
CA MET A 240 -6.43 2.74 -23.33
C MET A 240 -7.28 3.83 -22.67
N PHE A 241 -6.72 5.03 -22.48
CA PHE A 241 -7.34 6.11 -21.69
C PHE A 241 -7.24 7.47 -22.40
N PRO A 242 -7.85 7.67 -23.57
CA PRO A 242 -7.71 8.91 -24.36
C PRO A 242 -8.21 10.17 -23.63
N GLY A 243 -9.15 10.02 -22.67
CA GLY A 243 -9.68 11.13 -21.87
C GLY A 243 -8.95 11.40 -20.54
N ARG A 244 -7.88 10.66 -20.21
CA ARG A 244 -7.12 10.80 -18.94
C ARG A 244 -5.75 11.45 -19.11
N LEU A 245 -5.51 12.12 -20.21
CA LEU A 245 -4.22 12.73 -20.48
C LEU A 245 -4.08 14.07 -19.75
N PRO A 246 -2.88 14.42 -19.24
CA PRO A 246 -2.60 15.76 -18.75
C PRO A 246 -2.77 16.77 -19.89
N ARG A 247 -3.34 17.96 -19.59
CA ARG A 247 -3.63 19.02 -20.59
C ARG A 247 -2.41 19.55 -21.31
N ALA A 248 -1.22 19.36 -20.78
CA ALA A 248 0.06 19.64 -21.42
C ALA A 248 1.13 18.72 -20.82
N LEU A 249 1.74 17.87 -21.64
CA LEU A 249 3.06 17.36 -21.32
C LEU A 249 4.07 18.46 -21.63
N PRO A 250 5.05 18.78 -20.79
CA PRO A 250 6.15 19.62 -21.20
C PRO A 250 6.79 18.95 -22.42
N GLU A 251 6.92 19.68 -23.50
CA GLU A 251 7.72 19.28 -24.65
C GLU A 251 9.16 19.10 -24.13
N GLY A 252 9.48 17.87 -23.74
CA GLY A 252 10.69 17.44 -23.04
C GLY A 252 11.55 16.58 -23.92
N GLY A 253 12.44 17.23 -24.69
CA GLY A 253 13.78 16.72 -24.92
C GLY A 253 13.92 15.40 -25.66
N ARG A 254 13.62 15.38 -26.98
CA ARG A 254 14.47 14.60 -27.88
C ARG A 254 15.86 15.28 -27.88
N ARG A 255 16.77 14.72 -27.08
CA ARG A 255 18.22 14.83 -27.31
C ARG A 255 18.84 13.48 -26.93
#